data_45ffaeede68810eac28a026305ac4fe3
#
_entry.id   45ffaeede68810eac28a026305ac4fe3
#
_cell.length_a   1.000
_cell.length_b   1.000
_cell.length_c   1.000
_cell.angle_alpha   90.00
_cell.angle_beta   90.00
_cell.angle_gamma   90.00
#
_symmetry.space_group_name_H-M   'P 1'
#
loop_
_entity.id
_entity.type
_entity.pdbx_description
1 polymer ?
#
loop_
_entity_poly.entity_id
_entity_poly.type
_entity_poly.pdbx_seq_one_letter_code
_entity_poly.pdbx_strand_id
1 'polypeptide(L)'
;MLYSGAILANTFDIVAVVTQPPAPSGRNKKMTPSPVQVTAEQLSIPVLSPEKANDAAFLAALEAMAPDLCITAAYGNYLPKKFLAIPRCGTVNIHPSLLPKYRGAAPAQRCLENGDAISGVTVLFTVQKMDAGPIIRQHEIVLSGQEKAPDFLANMFEVGADLLLEALPSILSGQAKEEGRVQDETQATAADKLSTLDSRTDFSASSALQVHNKARGLAGWPGIWSTFSITPEGGEGGEPERIKIITTLVLESSGSEKSSDVTVVKDGKRDILRVVCGDGSVLGISELQPPSKKVMPVRDFVNGLRGGTIKWTVPPPNPIALPPAPVASAAA
;
A
#
# COMPACT_ATOMS: atom_id res chain seq x y z
N MET A 1 9.50 9.12 11.51
CA MET A 1 8.67 10.34 11.57
C MET A 1 8.97 11.27 12.76
N LEU A 2 9.78 10.91 13.74
CA LEU A 2 10.08 11.73 14.94
C LEU A 2 11.54 12.20 15.01
N TYR A 3 12.31 12.14 13.93
CA TYR A 3 13.76 12.32 13.97
C TYR A 3 14.36 13.50 13.18
N SER A 4 13.63 14.55 12.95
CA SER A 4 14.29 15.85 12.68
C SER A 4 14.44 16.65 13.98
N GLY A 5 14.97 15.99 14.99
CA GLY A 5 14.99 16.46 16.38
C GLY A 5 15.80 17.72 16.70
N ALA A 6 16.44 18.38 15.73
CA ALA A 6 17.21 19.58 16.00
C ALA A 6 16.45 20.90 15.76
N ILE A 7 15.41 20.90 14.94
CA ILE A 7 14.64 22.11 14.60
C ILE A 7 13.35 22.22 15.43
N LEU A 8 12.88 21.12 16.02
CA LEU A 8 11.53 21.03 16.61
C LEU A 8 11.50 21.07 18.14
N ALA A 9 12.62 21.04 18.80
CA ALA A 9 12.70 20.90 20.26
C ALA A 9 12.00 22.00 21.08
N ASN A 10 11.50 23.07 20.46
CA ASN A 10 10.89 24.19 21.18
C ASN A 10 9.65 24.83 20.54
N THR A 11 9.01 24.19 19.56
CA THR A 11 7.88 24.83 18.84
C THR A 11 6.51 24.22 19.11
N PHE A 12 6.43 22.97 19.58
CA PHE A 12 5.18 22.32 19.94
C PHE A 12 5.40 21.12 20.87
N ASP A 13 4.36 20.80 21.66
CA ASP A 13 4.30 19.64 22.54
C ASP A 13 3.41 18.57 21.94
N ILE A 14 3.85 17.31 21.96
CA ILE A 14 3.02 16.17 21.59
C ILE A 14 2.27 15.70 22.84
N VAL A 15 1.00 16.09 22.95
CA VAL A 15 0.18 15.79 24.13
C VAL A 15 -0.26 14.34 24.22
N ALA A 16 -0.44 13.67 23.08
CA ALA A 16 -0.77 12.23 23.01
C ALA A 16 -0.50 11.65 21.61
N VAL A 17 -0.33 10.34 21.57
CA VAL A 17 -0.38 9.54 20.35
C VAL A 17 -1.64 8.67 20.39
N VAL A 18 -2.42 8.72 19.30
CA VAL A 18 -3.60 7.86 19.13
C VAL A 18 -3.31 6.79 18.09
N THR A 19 -3.52 5.53 18.42
CA THR A 19 -3.24 4.40 17.52
C THR A 19 -4.25 3.28 17.67
N GLN A 20 -4.20 2.29 16.76
CA GLN A 20 -5.01 1.08 16.87
C GLN A 20 -4.59 0.27 18.11
N PRO A 21 -5.54 -0.45 18.77
CA PRO A 21 -5.21 -1.38 19.83
C PRO A 21 -4.20 -2.45 19.37
N PRO A 22 -3.45 -3.07 20.31
CA PRO A 22 -2.62 -4.21 19.98
C PRO A 22 -3.40 -5.30 19.24
N ALA A 23 -2.81 -5.86 18.19
CA ALA A 23 -3.45 -6.87 17.33
C ALA A 23 -2.60 -8.14 17.23
N PRO A 24 -3.22 -9.31 16.92
CA PRO A 24 -2.49 -10.55 16.71
C PRO A 24 -1.52 -10.41 15.53
N SER A 25 -0.24 -10.67 15.75
CA SER A 25 0.83 -10.57 14.74
C SER A 25 1.69 -11.83 14.70
N GLY A 26 2.27 -12.10 13.53
CA GLY A 26 3.14 -13.25 13.30
C GLY A 26 2.43 -14.60 13.31
N ARG A 27 3.22 -15.69 13.15
CA ARG A 27 2.68 -17.07 13.11
C ARG A 27 1.98 -17.49 14.41
N ASN A 28 2.46 -16.99 15.52
CA ASN A 28 1.93 -17.34 16.86
C ASN A 28 0.76 -16.44 17.31
N LYS A 29 0.29 -15.54 16.45
CA LYS A 29 -0.81 -14.60 16.77
C LYS A 29 -0.61 -13.87 18.10
N LYS A 30 0.64 -13.54 18.45
CA LYS A 30 0.93 -12.77 19.67
C LYS A 30 0.33 -11.37 19.55
N MET A 31 -0.36 -10.93 20.59
CA MET A 31 -0.85 -9.54 20.68
C MET A 31 0.36 -8.60 20.66
N THR A 32 0.44 -7.77 19.64
CA THR A 32 1.58 -6.89 19.39
C THR A 32 1.09 -5.46 19.25
N PRO A 33 1.66 -4.50 19.99
CA PRO A 33 1.34 -3.09 19.84
C PRO A 33 1.78 -2.59 18.45
N SER A 34 1.17 -1.50 18.01
CA SER A 34 1.61 -0.84 16.77
C SER A 34 3.02 -0.27 16.91
N PRO A 35 3.81 -0.15 15.83
CA PRO A 35 5.13 0.48 15.89
C PRO A 35 5.09 1.91 16.46
N VAL A 36 4.04 2.67 16.16
CA VAL A 36 3.89 4.04 16.68
C VAL A 36 3.62 4.04 18.19
N GLN A 37 2.89 3.05 18.72
CA GLN A 37 2.73 2.89 20.17
C GLN A 37 4.06 2.65 20.86
N VAL A 38 4.87 1.72 20.34
CA VAL A 38 6.20 1.40 20.90
C VAL A 38 7.07 2.65 20.92
N THR A 39 7.07 3.42 19.85
CA THR A 39 7.87 4.67 19.78
C THR A 39 7.36 5.73 20.76
N ALA A 40 6.05 5.90 20.90
CA ALA A 40 5.47 6.86 21.84
C ALA A 40 5.80 6.51 23.29
N GLU A 41 5.71 5.22 23.65
CA GLU A 41 6.07 4.73 25.00
C GLU A 41 7.57 4.97 25.31
N GLN A 42 8.47 4.74 24.34
CA GLN A 42 9.89 5.02 24.47
C GLN A 42 10.18 6.52 24.70
N LEU A 43 9.37 7.38 24.12
CA LEU A 43 9.47 8.83 24.26
C LEU A 43 8.67 9.39 25.46
N SER A 44 8.05 8.51 26.26
CA SER A 44 7.18 8.89 27.37
C SER A 44 5.99 9.77 26.98
N ILE A 45 5.49 9.60 25.73
CA ILE A 45 4.31 10.30 25.24
C ILE A 45 3.07 9.46 25.60
N PRO A 46 2.01 10.06 26.16
CA PRO A 46 0.75 9.37 26.45
C PRO A 46 0.17 8.68 25.21
N VAL A 47 -0.31 7.44 25.34
CA VAL A 47 -0.90 6.66 24.26
C VAL A 47 -2.37 6.39 24.54
N LEU A 48 -3.22 6.69 23.56
CA LEU A 48 -4.63 6.32 23.53
C LEU A 48 -4.86 5.31 22.39
N SER A 49 -5.51 4.19 22.68
CA SER A 49 -5.74 3.14 21.70
C SER A 49 -7.21 2.68 21.67
N PRO A 50 -8.13 3.55 21.26
CA PRO A 50 -9.55 3.21 21.16
C PRO A 50 -9.80 2.25 20.00
N GLU A 51 -10.74 1.31 20.15
CA GLU A 51 -11.18 0.46 19.03
C GLU A 51 -11.86 1.27 17.92
N LYS A 52 -12.55 2.35 18.31
CA LYS A 52 -13.28 3.23 17.38
C LYS A 52 -13.07 4.69 17.78
N ALA A 53 -12.84 5.55 16.79
CA ALA A 53 -12.67 6.98 17.03
C ALA A 53 -13.95 7.72 17.50
N ASN A 54 -15.10 7.06 17.54
CA ASN A 54 -16.35 7.61 18.09
C ASN A 54 -16.62 7.15 19.53
N ASP A 55 -15.72 6.45 20.18
CA ASP A 55 -15.85 6.06 21.58
C ASP A 55 -15.97 7.29 22.49
N ALA A 56 -16.96 7.29 23.37
CA ALA A 56 -17.29 8.47 24.17
C ALA A 56 -16.20 8.79 25.21
N ALA A 57 -15.62 7.76 25.84
CA ALA A 57 -14.56 7.93 26.83
C ALA A 57 -13.28 8.44 26.16
N PHE A 58 -12.95 7.91 24.97
CA PHE A 58 -11.85 8.40 24.15
C PHE A 58 -12.03 9.88 23.76
N LEU A 59 -13.21 10.26 23.26
CA LEU A 59 -13.47 11.64 22.85
C LEU A 59 -13.36 12.59 24.04
N ALA A 60 -13.89 12.22 25.21
CA ALA A 60 -13.79 13.01 26.43
C ALA A 60 -12.32 13.15 26.91
N ALA A 61 -11.54 12.07 26.83
CA ALA A 61 -10.12 12.12 27.18
C ALA A 61 -9.32 13.02 26.22
N LEU A 62 -9.60 12.96 24.92
CA LEU A 62 -8.94 13.81 23.92
C LEU A 62 -9.34 15.27 24.10
N GLU A 63 -10.61 15.56 24.38
CA GLU A 63 -11.11 16.92 24.63
C GLU A 63 -10.46 17.51 25.90
N ALA A 64 -10.30 16.72 26.96
CA ALA A 64 -9.62 17.15 28.19
C ALA A 64 -8.13 17.49 27.99
N MET A 65 -7.48 16.91 26.99
CA MET A 65 -6.11 17.24 26.60
C MET A 65 -6.00 18.57 25.81
N ALA A 66 -7.15 19.09 25.33
CA ALA A 66 -7.26 20.35 24.59
C ALA A 66 -6.21 20.51 23.45
N PRO A 67 -6.05 19.56 22.51
CA PRO A 67 -5.06 19.66 21.46
C PRO A 67 -5.39 20.83 20.53
N ASP A 68 -4.39 21.64 20.20
CA ASP A 68 -4.55 22.68 19.18
C ASP A 68 -4.72 22.09 17.79
N LEU A 69 -4.04 21.02 17.48
CA LEU A 69 -4.01 20.37 16.18
C LEU A 69 -4.00 18.85 16.33
N CYS A 70 -4.80 18.16 15.54
CA CYS A 70 -4.67 16.72 15.34
C CYS A 70 -4.01 16.41 13.99
N ILE A 71 -3.05 15.48 13.98
CA ILE A 71 -2.35 15.03 12.77
C ILE A 71 -2.66 13.55 12.57
N THR A 72 -3.09 13.20 11.37
CA THR A 72 -3.35 11.82 10.98
C THR A 72 -2.37 11.34 9.90
N ALA A 73 -1.93 10.09 10.03
CA ALA A 73 -1.11 9.40 9.05
C ALA A 73 -1.45 7.91 9.13
N ALA A 74 -2.13 7.38 8.13
CA ALA A 74 -2.55 5.97 8.03
C ALA A 74 -3.27 5.43 9.29
N TYR A 75 -4.09 6.22 9.96
CA TYR A 75 -4.76 5.83 11.21
C TYR A 75 -5.77 4.69 11.01
N GLY A 76 -6.45 4.64 9.87
CA GLY A 76 -7.33 3.55 9.47
C GLY A 76 -8.73 3.56 10.09
N ASN A 77 -9.08 4.51 10.96
CA ASN A 77 -10.42 4.70 11.48
C ASN A 77 -11.10 5.92 10.84
N TYR A 78 -12.41 5.81 10.65
CA TYR A 78 -13.24 6.96 10.31
C TYR A 78 -13.28 7.96 11.46
N LEU A 79 -13.04 9.24 11.18
CA LEU A 79 -13.06 10.32 12.15
C LEU A 79 -14.45 11.00 12.17
N PRO A 80 -15.23 10.86 13.26
CA PRO A 80 -16.56 11.45 13.35
C PRO A 80 -16.51 12.98 13.50
N LYS A 81 -17.65 13.66 13.23
CA LYS A 81 -17.76 15.12 13.40
C LYS A 81 -17.30 15.59 14.78
N LYS A 82 -17.67 14.84 15.82
CA LYS A 82 -17.28 15.17 17.20
C LYS A 82 -15.77 15.21 17.39
N PHE A 83 -15.02 14.25 16.80
CA PHE A 83 -13.57 14.24 16.81
C PHE A 83 -13.00 15.47 16.07
N LEU A 84 -13.49 15.72 14.85
CA LEU A 84 -12.99 16.82 14.01
C LEU A 84 -13.25 18.21 14.62
N ALA A 85 -14.17 18.32 15.54
CA ALA A 85 -14.50 19.58 16.24
C ALA A 85 -13.63 19.85 17.48
N ILE A 86 -12.85 18.87 17.98
CA ILE A 86 -12.04 19.01 19.19
C ILE A 86 -10.84 19.96 18.97
N PRO A 87 -9.95 19.74 17.97
CA PRO A 87 -8.76 20.58 17.83
C PRO A 87 -9.07 21.97 17.26
N ARG A 88 -8.59 23.00 17.89
CA ARG A 88 -8.84 24.41 17.53
C ARG A 88 -8.37 24.73 16.10
N CYS A 89 -7.21 24.24 15.70
CA CYS A 89 -6.63 24.42 14.35
C CYS A 89 -7.11 23.34 13.37
N GLY A 90 -7.99 22.44 13.80
CA GLY A 90 -8.54 21.37 12.97
C GLY A 90 -7.69 20.10 12.97
N THR A 91 -8.04 19.18 12.08
CA THR A 91 -7.30 17.93 11.86
C THR A 91 -6.67 17.94 10.48
N VAL A 92 -5.40 17.63 10.36
CA VAL A 92 -4.69 17.51 9.09
C VAL A 92 -4.29 16.05 8.84
N ASN A 93 -4.15 15.69 7.57
CA ASN A 93 -3.74 14.36 7.15
C ASN A 93 -2.56 14.42 6.20
N ILE A 94 -1.64 13.45 6.32
CA ILE A 94 -0.61 13.17 5.32
C ILE A 94 -1.14 12.06 4.44
N HIS A 95 -1.40 12.38 3.16
CA HIS A 95 -1.96 11.44 2.21
C HIS A 95 -0.95 11.13 1.10
N PRO A 96 -0.55 9.85 0.90
CA PRO A 96 0.51 9.49 -0.03
C PRO A 96 0.00 9.38 -1.48
N SER A 97 -0.54 10.47 -2.00
CA SER A 97 -0.84 10.72 -3.41
C SER A 97 -0.94 12.21 -3.70
N LEU A 98 -0.99 12.58 -4.98
CA LEU A 98 -1.36 13.91 -5.44
C LEU A 98 -2.88 14.04 -5.53
N LEU A 99 -3.52 14.44 -4.43
CA LEU A 99 -4.96 14.70 -4.43
C LEU A 99 -5.34 15.78 -5.47
N PRO A 100 -6.50 15.64 -6.14
CA PRO A 100 -7.62 14.76 -5.83
C PRO A 100 -7.53 13.33 -6.34
N LYS A 101 -6.43 12.93 -7.00
CA LYS A 101 -6.25 11.53 -7.43
C LYS A 101 -5.99 10.61 -6.24
N TYR A 102 -6.54 9.39 -6.32
CA TYR A 102 -6.29 8.32 -5.36
C TYR A 102 -6.78 8.63 -3.94
N ARG A 103 -8.00 9.16 -3.78
CA ARG A 103 -8.66 9.24 -2.47
C ARG A 103 -8.97 7.84 -1.95
N GLY A 104 -8.61 7.52 -0.72
CA GLY A 104 -8.95 6.24 -0.09
C GLY A 104 -7.81 5.52 0.60
N ALA A 105 -7.95 4.20 0.74
CA ALA A 105 -7.13 3.41 1.66
C ALA A 105 -5.78 2.93 1.10
N ALA A 106 -5.59 2.93 -0.24
CA ALA A 106 -4.40 2.38 -0.88
C ALA A 106 -3.82 3.28 -1.98
N PRO A 107 -3.61 4.60 -1.73
CA PRO A 107 -3.25 5.56 -2.77
C PRO A 107 -1.91 5.24 -3.46
N ALA A 108 -0.85 5.03 -2.71
CA ALA A 108 0.47 4.71 -3.25
C ALA A 108 0.48 3.40 -4.05
N GLN A 109 -0.20 2.37 -3.53
CA GLN A 109 -0.29 1.07 -4.17
C GLN A 109 -1.03 1.15 -5.50
N ARG A 110 -2.19 1.82 -5.54
CA ARG A 110 -2.99 1.97 -6.76
C ARG A 110 -2.28 2.84 -7.80
N CYS A 111 -1.56 3.87 -7.38
CA CYS A 111 -0.73 4.68 -8.26
C CYS A 111 0.36 3.83 -8.95
N LEU A 112 1.10 3.02 -8.20
CA LEU A 112 2.12 2.12 -8.76
C LEU A 112 1.50 1.04 -9.65
N GLU A 113 0.36 0.46 -9.27
CA GLU A 113 -0.36 -0.54 -10.07
C GLU A 113 -0.83 0.03 -11.40
N ASN A 114 -1.28 1.28 -11.43
CA ASN A 114 -1.67 1.97 -12.65
C ASN A 114 -0.47 2.37 -13.54
N GLY A 115 0.75 2.37 -13.01
CA GLY A 115 1.95 2.74 -13.74
C GLY A 115 2.09 4.22 -14.00
N ASP A 116 1.57 5.07 -13.11
CA ASP A 116 1.75 6.51 -13.22
C ASP A 116 3.24 6.87 -13.23
N ALA A 117 3.61 7.85 -14.04
CA ALA A 117 4.98 8.37 -14.12
C ALA A 117 5.28 9.39 -13.01
N ILE A 118 4.24 9.98 -12.44
CA ILE A 118 4.33 11.00 -11.39
C ILE A 118 3.36 10.64 -10.27
N SER A 119 3.85 10.70 -9.05
CA SER A 119 3.05 10.61 -7.83
C SER A 119 3.45 11.71 -6.87
N GLY A 120 3.14 11.57 -5.58
CA GLY A 120 3.55 12.54 -4.58
C GLY A 120 2.80 12.39 -3.28
N VAL A 121 2.90 13.40 -2.45
CA VAL A 121 2.28 13.45 -1.14
C VAL A 121 1.51 14.75 -0.96
N THR A 122 0.38 14.67 -0.29
CA THR A 122 -0.49 15.81 0.03
C THR A 122 -0.66 15.95 1.53
N VAL A 123 -0.46 17.15 2.05
CA VAL A 123 -0.93 17.57 3.36
C VAL A 123 -2.22 18.34 3.17
N LEU A 124 -3.30 17.90 3.83
CA LEU A 124 -4.64 18.45 3.67
C LEU A 124 -5.39 18.54 4.99
N PHE A 125 -6.41 19.40 5.07
CA PHE A 125 -7.35 19.35 6.18
C PHE A 125 -8.27 18.14 6.05
N THR A 126 -8.53 17.47 7.16
CA THR A 126 -9.48 16.35 7.21
C THR A 126 -10.90 16.89 7.37
N VAL A 127 -11.77 16.42 6.49
CA VAL A 127 -13.21 16.70 6.52
C VAL A 127 -13.99 15.38 6.54
N GLN A 128 -15.33 15.44 6.66
CA GLN A 128 -16.15 14.22 6.70
C GLN A 128 -16.10 13.37 5.42
N LYS A 129 -16.01 14.01 4.25
CA LYS A 129 -15.84 13.32 2.98
C LYS A 129 -14.39 12.86 2.89
N MET A 130 -14.20 11.56 2.67
CA MET A 130 -12.87 10.93 2.65
C MET A 130 -11.92 11.66 1.71
N ASP A 131 -10.78 12.09 2.25
CA ASP A 131 -9.65 12.73 1.57
C ASP A 131 -10.04 13.92 0.64
N ALA A 132 -11.19 14.55 0.89
CA ALA A 132 -11.74 15.63 0.06
C ALA A 132 -11.55 17.04 0.66
N GLY A 133 -10.82 17.17 1.77
CA GLY A 133 -10.57 18.45 2.42
C GLY A 133 -9.63 19.36 1.63
N PRO A 134 -9.56 20.64 1.98
CA PRO A 134 -8.66 21.60 1.33
C PRO A 134 -7.20 21.17 1.45
N ILE A 135 -6.47 21.30 0.35
CA ILE A 135 -5.04 20.99 0.26
C ILE A 135 -4.24 22.16 0.83
N ILE A 136 -3.32 21.85 1.74
CA ILE A 136 -2.40 22.79 2.37
C ILE A 136 -1.08 22.86 1.58
N ARG A 137 -0.49 21.69 1.34
CA ARG A 137 0.78 21.52 0.59
C ARG A 137 0.75 20.23 -0.22
N GLN A 138 1.51 20.24 -1.32
CA GLN A 138 1.75 19.05 -2.13
C GLN A 138 3.21 19.01 -2.57
N HIS A 139 3.76 17.81 -2.69
CA HIS A 139 5.07 17.57 -3.26
C HIS A 139 4.96 16.48 -4.31
N GLU A 140 5.44 16.76 -5.53
CA GLU A 140 5.45 15.82 -6.65
C GLU A 140 6.72 14.99 -6.65
N ILE A 141 6.60 13.72 -7.02
CA ILE A 141 7.71 12.77 -7.11
C ILE A 141 7.62 12.05 -8.45
N VAL A 142 8.69 12.15 -9.24
CA VAL A 142 8.84 11.42 -10.49
C VAL A 142 9.20 9.96 -10.16
N LEU A 143 8.47 9.02 -10.76
CA LEU A 143 8.66 7.59 -10.55
C LEU A 143 9.58 7.02 -11.64
N SER A 144 10.52 6.18 -11.22
CA SER A 144 11.44 5.46 -12.13
C SER A 144 10.78 4.26 -12.81
N GLY A 145 9.62 3.83 -12.30
CA GLY A 145 8.95 2.60 -12.71
C GLY A 145 9.50 1.34 -12.03
N GLN A 146 10.36 1.48 -11.02
CA GLN A 146 10.94 0.35 -10.27
C GLN A 146 10.57 0.34 -8.79
N GLU A 147 9.94 1.38 -8.28
CA GLU A 147 9.53 1.50 -6.87
C GLU A 147 8.58 0.37 -6.51
N LYS A 148 8.78 -0.20 -5.33
CA LYS A 148 7.84 -1.14 -4.71
C LYS A 148 7.05 -0.44 -3.61
N ALA A 149 5.78 -0.78 -3.45
CA ALA A 149 4.87 -0.09 -2.55
C ALA A 149 5.37 0.09 -1.10
N PRO A 150 6.02 -0.90 -0.43
CA PRO A 150 6.48 -0.71 0.94
C PRO A 150 7.50 0.42 1.08
N ASP A 151 8.54 0.42 0.23
CA ASP A 151 9.62 1.41 0.28
C ASP A 151 9.12 2.78 -0.19
N PHE A 152 8.29 2.78 -1.24
CA PHE A 152 7.69 4.00 -1.77
C PHE A 152 6.79 4.66 -0.72
N LEU A 153 5.94 3.89 -0.03
CA LEU A 153 5.06 4.40 1.01
C LEU A 153 5.86 4.98 2.20
N ALA A 154 6.94 4.33 2.61
CA ALA A 154 7.82 4.84 3.65
C ALA A 154 8.41 6.22 3.26
N ASN A 155 8.95 6.33 2.04
CA ASN A 155 9.47 7.59 1.51
C ASN A 155 8.39 8.69 1.44
N MET A 156 7.14 8.34 1.02
CA MET A 156 6.04 9.29 0.99
C MET A 156 5.71 9.87 2.36
N PHE A 157 5.75 9.04 3.41
CA PHE A 157 5.50 9.53 4.76
C PHE A 157 6.66 10.35 5.33
N GLU A 158 7.91 10.09 4.94
CA GLU A 158 9.05 10.94 5.29
C GLU A 158 8.93 12.32 4.66
N VAL A 159 8.75 12.38 3.33
CA VAL A 159 8.53 13.63 2.60
C VAL A 159 7.30 14.37 3.12
N GLY A 160 6.20 13.64 3.39
CA GLY A 160 4.97 14.21 3.93
C GLY A 160 5.13 14.79 5.34
N ALA A 161 6.00 14.19 6.17
CA ALA A 161 6.30 14.73 7.48
C ALA A 161 7.06 16.06 7.38
N ASP A 162 8.07 16.13 6.51
CA ASP A 162 8.82 17.39 6.28
C ASP A 162 7.89 18.48 5.74
N LEU A 163 7.05 18.14 4.77
CA LEU A 163 6.06 19.05 4.20
C LEU A 163 5.04 19.57 5.23
N LEU A 164 4.64 18.71 6.17
CA LEU A 164 3.78 19.09 7.28
C LEU A 164 4.50 20.05 8.23
N LEU A 165 5.77 19.77 8.56
CA LEU A 165 6.57 20.62 9.45
C LEU A 165 6.72 22.03 8.87
N GLU A 166 6.98 22.15 7.57
CA GLU A 166 7.01 23.43 6.87
C GLU A 166 5.67 24.18 6.92
N ALA A 167 4.56 23.43 6.90
CA ALA A 167 3.21 23.99 6.92
C ALA A 167 2.72 24.37 8.34
N LEU A 168 3.32 23.84 9.41
CA LEU A 168 2.83 24.03 10.79
C LEU A 168 2.62 25.48 11.19
N PRO A 169 3.52 26.44 10.90
CA PRO A 169 3.30 27.84 11.28
C PRO A 169 2.02 28.40 10.67
N SER A 170 1.74 28.12 9.40
CA SER A 170 0.52 28.60 8.72
C SER A 170 -0.74 27.90 9.20
N ILE A 171 -0.64 26.61 9.60
CA ILE A 171 -1.76 25.86 10.19
C ILE A 171 -2.12 26.42 11.57
N LEU A 172 -1.13 26.64 12.42
CA LEU A 172 -1.34 27.10 13.80
C LEU A 172 -1.81 28.56 13.86
N SER A 173 -1.39 29.42 12.91
CA SER A 173 -1.87 30.78 12.79
C SER A 173 -3.30 30.88 12.19
N GLY A 174 -3.80 29.81 11.58
CA GLY A 174 -5.08 29.80 10.87
C GLY A 174 -4.98 30.16 9.39
N GLN A 175 -3.86 30.74 8.92
CA GLN A 175 -3.66 31.14 7.52
C GLN A 175 -3.89 29.98 6.54
N ALA A 176 -3.37 28.80 6.83
CA ALA A 176 -3.56 27.62 5.97
C ALA A 176 -5.04 27.24 5.78
N LYS A 177 -5.92 27.58 6.73
CA LYS A 177 -7.35 27.31 6.62
C LYS A 177 -8.04 28.26 5.64
N GLU A 178 -7.56 29.49 5.54
CA GLU A 178 -8.06 30.51 4.62
C GLU A 178 -7.53 30.30 3.19
N GLU A 179 -6.26 29.90 3.07
CA GLU A 179 -5.55 29.73 1.79
C GLU A 179 -5.66 28.30 1.22
N GLY A 180 -6.21 27.36 1.98
CA GLY A 180 -6.31 25.96 1.59
C GLY A 180 -7.02 25.76 0.24
N ARG A 181 -6.34 25.12 -0.71
CA ARG A 181 -6.86 24.91 -2.07
C ARG A 181 -7.96 23.86 -2.09
N VAL A 182 -9.16 24.25 -2.52
CA VAL A 182 -10.27 23.32 -2.74
C VAL A 182 -9.90 22.33 -3.86
N GLN A 183 -10.23 21.08 -3.65
CA GLN A 183 -9.96 20.03 -4.65
C GLN A 183 -10.97 20.07 -5.80
N ASP A 184 -10.50 19.83 -7.03
CA ASP A 184 -11.36 19.67 -8.21
C ASP A 184 -11.99 18.26 -8.21
N GLU A 185 -13.28 18.20 -7.94
CA GLU A 185 -14.05 16.94 -7.87
C GLU A 185 -14.07 16.17 -9.21
N THR A 186 -13.89 16.86 -10.35
CA THR A 186 -13.90 16.23 -11.67
C THR A 186 -12.65 15.39 -11.92
N GLN A 187 -11.56 15.66 -11.20
CA GLN A 187 -10.29 14.92 -11.29
C GLN A 187 -10.13 13.88 -10.18
N ALA A 188 -11.11 13.77 -9.29
CA ALA A 188 -11.01 12.84 -8.16
C ALA A 188 -11.11 11.39 -8.65
N THR A 189 -10.17 10.57 -8.20
CA THR A 189 -10.18 9.11 -8.40
C THR A 189 -10.12 8.39 -7.06
N ALA A 190 -10.70 7.17 -7.01
CA ALA A 190 -10.69 6.34 -5.82
C ALA A 190 -9.44 5.45 -5.75
N ALA A 191 -9.00 5.16 -4.52
CA ALA A 191 -7.95 4.19 -4.21
C ALA A 191 -8.48 3.18 -3.19
N ASP A 192 -9.26 2.24 -3.67
CA ASP A 192 -9.91 1.23 -2.84
C ASP A 192 -8.90 0.37 -2.09
N LYS A 193 -9.31 -0.04 -0.88
CA LYS A 193 -8.54 -0.95 -0.04
C LYS A 193 -8.18 -2.22 -0.80
N LEU A 194 -6.92 -2.61 -0.70
CA LEU A 194 -6.43 -3.87 -1.27
C LEU A 194 -7.10 -5.08 -0.61
N SER A 195 -7.23 -6.13 -1.38
CA SER A 195 -7.75 -7.43 -0.94
C SER A 195 -6.91 -8.56 -1.52
N THR A 196 -7.11 -9.77 -1.02
CA THR A 196 -6.47 -10.96 -1.61
C THR A 196 -6.99 -11.28 -3.00
N LEU A 197 -8.14 -10.71 -3.40
CA LEU A 197 -8.69 -10.87 -4.74
C LEU A 197 -7.86 -10.13 -5.79
N ASP A 198 -7.20 -9.04 -5.40
CA ASP A 198 -6.31 -8.28 -6.28
C ASP A 198 -5.07 -9.08 -6.71
N SER A 199 -4.69 -10.11 -5.94
CA SER A 199 -3.43 -10.86 -6.13
C SER A 199 -3.39 -11.74 -7.38
N ARG A 200 -4.55 -12.21 -7.87
CA ARG A 200 -4.61 -13.11 -9.02
C ARG A 200 -4.09 -12.43 -10.28
N THR A 201 -3.18 -13.08 -10.98
CA THR A 201 -2.56 -12.54 -12.19
C THR A 201 -2.70 -13.51 -13.33
N ASP A 202 -3.34 -13.06 -14.41
CA ASP A 202 -3.56 -13.78 -15.64
C ASP A 202 -2.72 -13.15 -16.76
N PHE A 203 -1.64 -13.81 -17.15
CA PHE A 203 -0.74 -13.28 -18.18
C PHE A 203 -1.39 -13.18 -19.55
N SER A 204 -2.41 -14.02 -19.86
CA SER A 204 -3.10 -13.93 -21.15
C SER A 204 -4.00 -12.71 -21.28
N ALA A 205 -4.41 -12.14 -20.17
CA ALA A 205 -5.30 -10.97 -20.12
C ALA A 205 -4.58 -9.66 -19.81
N SER A 206 -3.24 -9.68 -19.73
CA SER A 206 -2.43 -8.52 -19.29
C SER A 206 -1.20 -8.33 -20.16
N SER A 207 -0.68 -7.11 -20.24
CA SER A 207 0.66 -6.84 -20.76
C SER A 207 1.73 -7.09 -19.70
N ALA A 208 2.98 -7.27 -20.12
CA ALA A 208 4.12 -7.39 -19.21
C ALA A 208 4.26 -6.16 -18.30
N LEU A 209 4.02 -4.96 -18.84
CA LEU A 209 4.06 -3.72 -18.08
C LEU A 209 2.95 -3.67 -17.01
N GLN A 210 1.72 -4.08 -17.35
CA GLN A 210 0.62 -4.16 -16.39
C GLN A 210 0.93 -5.14 -15.25
N VAL A 211 1.47 -6.32 -15.57
CA VAL A 211 1.87 -7.28 -14.54
C VAL A 211 3.02 -6.75 -13.68
N HIS A 212 4.01 -6.10 -14.30
CA HIS A 212 5.13 -5.49 -13.59
C HIS A 212 4.64 -4.41 -12.61
N ASN A 213 3.79 -3.51 -13.06
CA ASN A 213 3.20 -2.45 -12.25
C ASN A 213 2.37 -3.03 -11.10
N LYS A 214 1.55 -4.04 -11.39
CA LYS A 214 0.79 -4.76 -10.37
C LYS A 214 1.68 -5.43 -9.33
N ALA A 215 2.79 -6.06 -9.75
CA ALA A 215 3.76 -6.66 -8.85
C ALA A 215 4.40 -5.63 -7.91
N ARG A 216 4.70 -4.44 -8.42
CA ARG A 216 5.26 -3.31 -7.65
C ARG A 216 4.23 -2.73 -6.68
N GLY A 217 3.02 -2.43 -7.18
CA GLY A 217 1.95 -1.82 -6.40
C GLY A 217 1.43 -2.72 -5.28
N LEU A 218 1.38 -4.03 -5.51
CA LEU A 218 0.91 -5.00 -4.52
C LEU A 218 2.04 -5.66 -3.72
N ALA A 219 3.29 -5.21 -3.89
CA ALA A 219 4.43 -5.74 -3.14
C ALA A 219 4.20 -5.68 -1.62
N GLY A 220 4.72 -6.68 -0.90
CA GLY A 220 4.49 -6.84 0.54
C GLY A 220 3.15 -7.52 0.83
N TRP A 221 2.04 -6.85 0.60
CA TRP A 221 0.71 -7.40 0.77
C TRP A 221 -0.27 -6.74 -0.23
N PRO A 222 -1.13 -7.53 -0.90
CA PRO A 222 -1.26 -8.99 -0.80
C PRO A 222 -0.22 -9.77 -1.64
N GLY A 223 0.60 -9.08 -2.44
CA GLY A 223 1.47 -9.65 -3.45
C GLY A 223 0.68 -10.13 -4.67
N ILE A 224 1.37 -10.67 -5.69
CA ILE A 224 0.74 -11.26 -6.85
C ILE A 224 1.11 -12.74 -7.01
N TRP A 225 0.25 -13.50 -7.66
CA TRP A 225 0.47 -14.91 -7.95
C TRP A 225 -0.17 -15.33 -9.28
N SER A 226 0.39 -16.38 -9.86
CA SER A 226 -0.20 -17.09 -10.98
C SER A 226 -0.06 -18.59 -10.78
N THR A 227 -0.53 -19.41 -11.72
CA THR A 227 -0.43 -20.87 -11.67
C THR A 227 0.54 -21.40 -12.70
N PHE A 228 1.32 -22.39 -12.29
CA PHE A 228 2.32 -23.04 -13.13
C PHE A 228 2.28 -24.55 -12.93
N SER A 229 2.31 -25.30 -14.03
CA SER A 229 2.50 -26.75 -14.02
C SER A 229 3.97 -27.06 -14.17
N ILE A 230 4.48 -27.89 -13.29
CA ILE A 230 5.87 -28.35 -13.28
C ILE A 230 5.88 -29.80 -13.73
N THR A 231 6.66 -30.10 -14.76
CA THR A 231 6.85 -31.47 -15.25
C THR A 231 8.28 -31.89 -14.92
N PRO A 232 8.48 -32.89 -14.03
CA PRO A 232 9.80 -33.46 -13.78
C PRO A 232 10.43 -34.06 -15.05
N GLU A 233 11.74 -34.17 -15.11
CA GLU A 233 12.42 -34.81 -16.22
C GLU A 233 11.99 -36.29 -16.33
N GLY A 234 11.47 -36.65 -17.53
CA GLY A 234 10.98 -38.03 -17.78
C GLY A 234 9.66 -38.40 -17.10
N GLY A 235 9.01 -37.42 -16.42
CA GLY A 235 7.74 -37.62 -15.71
C GLY A 235 6.53 -37.02 -16.43
N GLU A 236 5.35 -37.27 -15.89
CA GLU A 236 4.10 -36.61 -16.30
C GLU A 236 4.00 -35.23 -15.66
N GLY A 237 3.29 -34.31 -16.33
CA GLY A 237 3.04 -32.95 -15.84
C GLY A 237 2.25 -32.97 -14.52
N GLY A 238 2.76 -32.25 -13.53
CA GLY A 238 2.07 -32.06 -12.25
C GLY A 238 0.84 -31.16 -12.36
N GLU A 239 -0.03 -31.24 -11.36
CA GLU A 239 -1.15 -30.32 -11.20
C GLU A 239 -0.64 -28.86 -11.11
N PRO A 240 -1.40 -27.89 -11.62
CA PRO A 240 -1.01 -26.50 -11.53
C PRO A 240 -0.86 -26.00 -10.11
N GLU A 241 0.31 -25.48 -9.79
CA GLU A 241 0.63 -24.91 -8.47
C GLU A 241 0.57 -23.39 -8.47
N ARG A 242 0.08 -22.82 -7.36
CA ARG A 242 0.05 -21.39 -7.14
C ARG A 242 1.42 -20.89 -6.70
N ILE A 243 2.12 -20.15 -7.58
CA ILE A 243 3.42 -19.55 -7.29
C ILE A 243 3.27 -18.04 -7.13
N LYS A 244 3.79 -17.48 -6.02
CA LYS A 244 3.88 -16.03 -5.86
C LYS A 244 5.03 -15.47 -6.68
N ILE A 245 4.76 -14.33 -7.31
CA ILE A 245 5.72 -13.58 -8.11
C ILE A 245 6.19 -12.41 -7.27
N ILE A 246 7.50 -12.27 -7.08
CA ILE A 246 8.06 -11.32 -6.11
C ILE A 246 8.76 -10.16 -6.80
N THR A 247 9.63 -10.44 -7.76
CA THR A 247 10.37 -9.42 -8.50
C THR A 247 10.27 -9.69 -9.98
N THR A 248 9.89 -8.66 -10.71
CA THR A 248 9.64 -8.70 -12.15
C THR A 248 10.40 -7.59 -12.87
N LEU A 249 10.53 -7.73 -14.18
CA LEU A 249 11.03 -6.73 -15.10
C LEU A 249 10.33 -6.90 -16.45
N VAL A 250 10.27 -5.83 -17.24
CA VAL A 250 9.78 -5.91 -18.62
C VAL A 250 10.96 -6.17 -19.52
N LEU A 251 10.87 -7.20 -20.37
CA LEU A 251 11.92 -7.60 -21.31
C LEU A 251 11.57 -7.16 -22.73
N GLU A 252 12.58 -7.00 -23.55
CA GLU A 252 12.37 -6.81 -24.98
C GLU A 252 11.71 -8.06 -25.59
N SER A 253 10.73 -7.83 -26.49
CA SER A 253 10.03 -8.89 -27.21
C SER A 253 10.64 -9.05 -28.61
N SER A 254 10.88 -10.30 -29.02
CA SER A 254 11.32 -10.61 -30.38
C SER A 254 10.16 -10.63 -31.41
N GLY A 255 8.92 -10.49 -30.94
CA GLY A 255 7.72 -10.41 -31.78
C GLY A 255 7.20 -11.73 -32.36
N SER A 256 7.90 -12.85 -32.13
CA SER A 256 7.53 -14.17 -32.69
C SER A 256 7.05 -15.20 -31.68
N GLU A 257 6.82 -14.79 -30.43
CA GLU A 257 6.61 -15.70 -29.32
C GLU A 257 5.12 -15.93 -29.01
N LYS A 258 4.78 -17.16 -28.59
CA LYS A 258 3.42 -17.54 -28.23
C LYS A 258 3.14 -17.29 -26.75
N SER A 259 1.95 -16.85 -26.42
CA SER A 259 1.52 -16.41 -25.10
C SER A 259 1.52 -17.48 -23.98
N SER A 260 1.89 -18.73 -24.27
CA SER A 260 1.98 -19.80 -23.24
C SER A 260 3.41 -20.22 -22.91
N ASP A 261 4.39 -19.69 -23.64
CA ASP A 261 5.76 -20.17 -23.49
C ASP A 261 6.42 -19.54 -22.25
N VAL A 262 6.96 -20.42 -21.42
CA VAL A 262 7.80 -20.07 -20.28
C VAL A 262 9.20 -20.61 -20.54
N THR A 263 10.16 -19.73 -20.61
CA THR A 263 11.56 -20.10 -20.85
C THR A 263 12.46 -19.50 -19.79
N VAL A 264 13.60 -20.14 -19.56
CA VAL A 264 14.62 -19.61 -18.67
C VAL A 264 15.73 -18.99 -19.52
N VAL A 265 16.01 -17.71 -19.28
CA VAL A 265 17.08 -16.97 -19.96
C VAL A 265 18.06 -16.43 -18.94
N LYS A 266 19.29 -16.20 -19.37
CA LYS A 266 20.32 -15.57 -18.53
C LYS A 266 20.38 -14.08 -18.79
N ASP A 267 20.32 -13.31 -17.73
CA ASP A 267 20.58 -11.87 -17.71
C ASP A 267 21.78 -11.60 -16.80
N GLY A 268 22.96 -11.55 -17.39
CA GLY A 268 24.22 -11.48 -16.67
C GLY A 268 24.44 -12.72 -15.79
N LYS A 269 24.45 -12.53 -14.47
CA LYS A 269 24.58 -13.61 -13.46
C LYS A 269 23.25 -14.15 -12.94
N ARG A 270 22.11 -13.63 -13.45
CA ARG A 270 20.76 -13.99 -13.00
C ARG A 270 20.09 -14.87 -14.04
N ASP A 271 19.37 -15.87 -13.55
CA ASP A 271 18.42 -16.61 -14.37
C ASP A 271 17.05 -15.95 -14.22
N ILE A 272 16.40 -15.67 -15.36
CA ILE A 272 15.10 -15.02 -15.45
C ILE A 272 14.11 -15.99 -16.05
N LEU A 273 12.98 -16.17 -15.38
CA LEU A 273 11.84 -16.89 -15.96
C LEU A 273 11.10 -15.92 -16.87
N ARG A 274 11.09 -16.21 -18.15
CA ARG A 274 10.52 -15.39 -19.21
C ARG A 274 9.14 -15.89 -19.53
N VAL A 275 8.13 -15.02 -19.44
CA VAL A 275 6.72 -15.32 -19.69
C VAL A 275 6.20 -14.36 -20.76
N VAL A 276 5.60 -14.91 -21.80
CA VAL A 276 4.96 -14.10 -22.86
C VAL A 276 3.53 -13.78 -22.44
N CYS A 277 3.20 -12.50 -22.44
CA CYS A 277 1.89 -11.97 -22.07
C CYS A 277 0.91 -11.95 -23.26
N GLY A 278 -0.36 -11.69 -22.98
CA GLY A 278 -1.44 -11.77 -23.98
C GLY A 278 -1.30 -10.83 -25.16
N ASP A 279 -0.65 -9.70 -24.98
CA ASP A 279 -0.34 -8.71 -26.04
C ASP A 279 0.98 -8.99 -26.76
N GLY A 280 1.66 -10.09 -26.46
CA GLY A 280 2.98 -10.45 -27.02
C GLY A 280 4.16 -9.78 -26.33
N SER A 281 3.93 -8.91 -25.34
CA SER A 281 5.00 -8.35 -24.50
C SER A 281 5.55 -9.41 -23.56
N VAL A 282 6.78 -9.21 -23.06
CA VAL A 282 7.50 -10.23 -22.31
C VAL A 282 7.81 -9.78 -20.90
N LEU A 283 7.33 -10.56 -19.94
CA LEU A 283 7.63 -10.39 -18.53
C LEU A 283 8.83 -11.25 -18.13
N GLY A 284 9.80 -10.66 -17.47
CA GLY A 284 10.83 -11.39 -16.74
C GLY A 284 10.46 -11.52 -15.26
N ILE A 285 10.64 -12.71 -14.68
CA ILE A 285 10.52 -12.95 -13.24
C ILE A 285 11.90 -13.35 -12.74
N SER A 286 12.44 -12.62 -11.76
CA SER A 286 13.76 -12.91 -11.18
C SER A 286 13.69 -13.57 -9.81
N GLU A 287 12.60 -13.33 -9.06
CA GLU A 287 12.32 -13.93 -7.76
C GLU A 287 10.87 -14.38 -7.66
N LEU A 288 10.69 -15.54 -7.03
CA LEU A 288 9.38 -16.14 -6.85
C LEU A 288 9.29 -16.89 -5.50
N GLN A 289 8.09 -17.31 -5.12
CA GLN A 289 7.87 -18.11 -3.92
C GLN A 289 6.91 -19.25 -4.23
N PRO A 290 7.41 -20.50 -4.38
CA PRO A 290 6.57 -21.68 -4.48
C PRO A 290 5.79 -21.96 -3.19
N PRO A 291 4.73 -22.78 -3.24
CA PRO A 291 3.96 -23.15 -2.05
C PRO A 291 4.87 -23.72 -0.95
N SER A 292 4.64 -23.28 0.28
CA SER A 292 5.37 -23.75 1.49
C SER A 292 6.88 -23.51 1.47
N LYS A 293 7.42 -22.79 0.49
CA LYS A 293 8.84 -22.44 0.40
C LYS A 293 9.08 -20.97 0.81
N LYS A 294 10.34 -20.60 0.98
CA LYS A 294 10.77 -19.21 1.11
C LYS A 294 10.85 -18.56 -0.26
N VAL A 295 10.85 -17.23 -0.29
CA VAL A 295 11.22 -16.46 -1.48
C VAL A 295 12.61 -16.91 -1.93
N MET A 296 12.77 -17.12 -3.24
CA MET A 296 14.04 -17.56 -3.83
C MET A 296 14.25 -16.95 -5.21
N PRO A 297 15.50 -16.76 -5.64
CA PRO A 297 15.84 -16.46 -7.02
C PRO A 297 15.36 -17.55 -7.97
N VAL A 298 15.03 -17.17 -9.21
CA VAL A 298 14.65 -18.14 -10.26
C VAL A 298 15.73 -19.19 -10.48
N ARG A 299 17.02 -18.85 -10.37
CA ARG A 299 18.11 -19.80 -10.48
C ARG A 299 17.96 -20.98 -9.52
N ASP A 300 17.67 -20.71 -8.25
CA ASP A 300 17.54 -21.76 -7.23
C ASP A 300 16.29 -22.62 -7.48
N PHE A 301 15.23 -21.98 -7.93
CA PHE A 301 14.00 -22.66 -8.33
C PHE A 301 14.24 -23.62 -9.51
N VAL A 302 14.88 -23.15 -10.59
CA VAL A 302 15.19 -23.94 -11.79
C VAL A 302 16.16 -25.09 -11.48
N ASN A 303 17.19 -24.85 -10.66
CA ASN A 303 18.08 -25.91 -10.20
C ASN A 303 17.30 -27.04 -9.46
N GLY A 304 16.26 -26.66 -8.72
CA GLY A 304 15.36 -27.60 -8.06
C GLY A 304 14.50 -28.44 -9.00
N LEU A 305 14.28 -28.00 -10.24
CA LEU A 305 13.52 -28.76 -11.26
C LEU A 305 14.31 -29.95 -11.83
N ARG A 306 15.63 -29.98 -11.69
CA ARG A 306 16.52 -31.09 -12.12
C ARG A 306 16.25 -31.53 -13.56
N GLY A 307 16.23 -30.61 -14.51
CA GLY A 307 15.93 -30.89 -15.92
C GLY A 307 14.45 -30.87 -16.30
N GLY A 308 13.57 -30.75 -15.32
CA GLY A 308 12.13 -30.61 -15.57
C GLY A 308 11.77 -29.31 -16.28
N THR A 309 10.54 -29.24 -16.78
CA THR A 309 10.01 -28.08 -17.49
C THR A 309 8.91 -27.39 -16.67
N ILE A 310 8.72 -26.10 -16.92
CA ILE A 310 7.66 -25.31 -16.32
C ILE A 310 6.78 -24.70 -17.41
N LYS A 311 5.47 -24.74 -17.23
CA LYS A 311 4.49 -24.10 -18.10
C LYS A 311 3.57 -23.24 -17.26
N TRP A 312 3.23 -22.06 -17.77
CA TRP A 312 2.19 -21.26 -17.17
C TRP A 312 0.81 -21.80 -17.56
N THR A 313 -0.13 -21.70 -16.64
CA THR A 313 -1.54 -22.06 -16.85
C THR A 313 -2.44 -20.92 -16.39
N VAL A 314 -3.59 -20.75 -17.03
CA VAL A 314 -4.56 -19.72 -16.63
C VAL A 314 -5.04 -20.00 -15.20
N PRO A 315 -4.80 -19.07 -14.26
CA PRO A 315 -5.19 -19.30 -12.88
C PRO A 315 -6.74 -19.35 -12.75
N PRO A 316 -7.26 -20.18 -11.85
CA PRO A 316 -8.70 -20.27 -11.65
C PRO A 316 -9.28 -18.89 -11.31
N PRO A 317 -10.54 -18.61 -11.66
CA PRO A 317 -11.18 -17.35 -11.31
C PRO A 317 -11.17 -17.17 -9.78
N ASN A 318 -11.15 -15.92 -9.35
CA ASN A 318 -11.33 -15.64 -7.92
C ASN A 318 -12.67 -16.23 -7.47
N PRO A 319 -12.73 -16.84 -6.28
CA PRO A 319 -14.01 -17.24 -5.72
C PRO A 319 -14.91 -15.99 -5.66
N ILE A 320 -16.13 -16.11 -6.20
CA ILE A 320 -17.11 -15.03 -6.12
C ILE A 320 -17.31 -14.73 -4.65
N ALA A 321 -16.98 -13.51 -4.23
CA ALA A 321 -17.31 -13.06 -2.89
C ALA A 321 -18.83 -13.16 -2.75
N LEU A 322 -19.31 -14.10 -1.92
CA LEU A 322 -20.72 -14.10 -1.54
C LEU A 322 -21.05 -12.70 -0.97
N PRO A 323 -22.13 -12.08 -1.42
CA PRO A 323 -22.56 -10.83 -0.82
C PRO A 323 -22.61 -11.01 0.71
N PRO A 324 -22.21 -10.00 1.49
CA PRO A 324 -22.30 -10.10 2.92
C PRO A 324 -23.74 -10.50 3.30
N ALA A 325 -23.86 -11.46 4.19
CA ALA A 325 -25.16 -11.88 4.69
C ALA A 325 -25.97 -10.63 5.09
N PRO A 326 -27.24 -10.53 4.73
CA PRO A 326 -28.05 -9.39 5.07
C PRO A 326 -27.97 -9.17 6.59
N VAL A 327 -27.49 -8.00 6.99
CA VAL A 327 -27.49 -7.58 8.38
C VAL A 327 -28.95 -7.62 8.80
N ALA A 328 -29.30 -8.55 9.68
CA ALA A 328 -30.65 -8.61 10.26
C ALA A 328 -30.97 -7.21 10.81
N SER A 329 -31.96 -6.55 10.23
CA SER A 329 -32.45 -5.29 10.74
C SER A 329 -32.99 -5.59 12.15
N ALA A 330 -32.29 -5.13 13.17
CA ALA A 330 -32.88 -5.04 14.50
C ALA A 330 -34.04 -4.05 14.41
N ALA A 331 -35.22 -4.60 14.21
CA ALA A 331 -36.46 -3.86 14.40
C ALA A 331 -36.68 -3.71 15.91
N ALA A 332 -36.99 -2.50 16.32
CA ALA A 332 -37.54 -1.91 17.51
C ALA A 332 -36.60 -1.00 18.28
#